data_bf1ec98255163cc71e38fdb571b0e9db
#
_entry.id   bf1ec98255163cc71e38fdb571b0e9db
#
_cell.length_a   1.000
_cell.length_b   1.000
_cell.length_c   1.000
_cell.angle_alpha   90.00
_cell.angle_beta   90.00
_cell.angle_gamma   90.00
#
_symmetry.space_group_name_H-M   'P 1'
#
loop_
_entity.id
_entity.type
_entity.pdbx_description
1 polymer ?
#
loop_
_entity_poly.entity_id
_entity_poly.type
_entity_poly.pdbx_seq_one_letter_code
_entity_poly.pdbx_strand_id
1 'polypeptide(L)'
;MRILILGGTVFLGRHLVEAAVKGGHEVTLFNRGESNPGLYPDLEQVHGDRATDLGRLSGRRFEAVIDTCGYLPRVVREGVSTLRRMTEHYTFISTISVYSDLSVIGVDEEAPVMPLFEEGSEDIRRDYGALKALCEDVVRDAYGPAALIIRPGLIVGPWDPTDRFTYWPYRVARGGDILAPGRPERRIQFIDVRDLAAWTLHMVEQSLTGTYNADGPEGRATMNSLLTACLQVTRSGARIHWAPEDFLAKHEVGEWMEMPLYIRETPEQIGFHEVDCSRAIGAGLNFRPVAETVRDTLQWHQTREPYAWEKTGIDPAKESRLIEELGSVPH
;
A
#
# COMPACT_ATOMS: atom_id res chain seq x y z
N MET A 1 2.17 17.95 18.54
CA MET A 1 0.75 17.50 18.64
C MET A 1 0.72 16.19 19.41
N ARG A 2 -0.41 15.89 20.06
CA ARG A 2 -0.70 14.55 20.60
C ARG A 2 -1.47 13.78 19.54
N ILE A 3 -0.86 12.71 19.03
CA ILE A 3 -1.40 11.91 17.94
C ILE A 3 -1.67 10.50 18.44
N LEU A 4 -2.90 10.00 18.23
CA LEU A 4 -3.23 8.60 18.42
C LEU A 4 -3.10 7.86 17.10
N ILE A 5 -2.34 6.76 17.08
CA ILE A 5 -2.27 5.86 15.92
C ILE A 5 -2.91 4.53 16.29
N LEU A 6 -4.00 4.19 15.59
CA LEU A 6 -4.61 2.86 15.66
C LEU A 6 -3.81 1.90 14.79
N GLY A 7 -3.11 0.95 15.43
CA GLY A 7 -2.09 0.10 14.83
C GLY A 7 -0.68 0.52 15.24
N GLY A 8 0.19 0.87 14.29
CA GLY A 8 1.50 1.49 14.55
C GLY A 8 2.69 0.53 14.58
N THR A 9 2.51 -0.78 14.61
CA THR A 9 3.60 -1.75 14.76
C THR A 9 3.90 -2.60 13.52
N VAL A 10 3.13 -2.41 12.43
CA VAL A 10 3.31 -3.11 11.16
C VAL A 10 3.35 -2.08 10.03
N PHE A 11 4.18 -2.29 9.05
CA PHE A 11 4.34 -1.57 7.78
C PHE A 11 4.01 -0.05 7.84
N LEU A 12 2.93 0.43 7.16
CA LEU A 12 2.58 1.87 7.14
C LEU A 12 2.49 2.48 8.53
N GLY A 13 1.83 1.78 9.46
CA GLY A 13 1.70 2.25 10.84
C GLY A 13 3.05 2.50 11.50
N ARG A 14 4.04 1.63 11.26
CA ARG A 14 5.41 1.80 11.76
C ARG A 14 6.06 3.07 11.21
N HIS A 15 5.99 3.31 9.91
CA HIS A 15 6.57 4.51 9.29
C HIS A 15 5.85 5.80 9.71
N LEU A 16 4.55 5.74 9.97
CA LEU A 16 3.81 6.86 10.57
C LEU A 16 4.30 7.19 11.98
N VAL A 17 4.53 6.17 12.81
CA VAL A 17 5.11 6.37 14.14
C VAL A 17 6.50 7.00 14.04
N GLU A 18 7.38 6.44 13.21
CA GLU A 18 8.73 6.96 13.00
C GLU A 18 8.72 8.42 12.49
N ALA A 19 7.83 8.74 11.54
CA ALA A 19 7.68 10.11 11.05
C ALA A 19 7.16 11.06 12.14
N ALA A 20 6.14 10.66 12.90
CA ALA A 20 5.54 11.49 13.95
C ALA A 20 6.53 11.74 15.10
N VAL A 21 7.27 10.72 15.55
CA VAL A 21 8.31 10.87 16.59
C VAL A 21 9.43 11.79 16.10
N LYS A 22 9.89 11.61 14.85
CA LYS A 22 10.89 12.48 14.23
C LYS A 22 10.42 13.93 14.11
N GLY A 23 9.11 14.13 13.87
CA GLY A 23 8.47 15.44 13.86
C GLY A 23 8.28 16.08 15.24
N GLY A 24 8.67 15.39 16.33
CA GLY A 24 8.56 15.90 17.70
C GLY A 24 7.13 15.83 18.27
N HIS A 25 6.29 14.93 17.74
CA HIS A 25 4.92 14.71 18.24
C HIS A 25 4.91 13.74 19.42
N GLU A 26 3.96 13.92 20.30
CA GLU A 26 3.63 12.97 21.36
C GLU A 26 2.70 11.90 20.77
N VAL A 27 3.21 10.67 20.66
CA VAL A 27 2.51 9.57 20.00
C VAL A 27 2.01 8.57 21.03
N THR A 28 0.72 8.28 20.97
CA THR A 28 0.11 7.15 21.69
C THR A 28 -0.30 6.09 20.66
N LEU A 29 0.05 4.83 20.92
CA LEU A 29 -0.36 3.71 20.09
C LEU A 29 -1.52 2.96 20.73
N PHE A 30 -2.48 2.55 19.91
CA PHE A 30 -3.50 1.59 20.30
C PHE A 30 -3.44 0.37 19.39
N ASN A 31 -3.08 -0.77 19.93
CA ASN A 31 -2.93 -2.02 19.20
C ASN A 31 -3.14 -3.23 20.11
N ARG A 32 -3.19 -4.45 19.55
CA ARG A 32 -3.39 -5.68 20.33
C ARG A 32 -2.14 -6.16 21.08
N GLY A 33 -0.97 -5.60 20.81
CA GLY A 33 0.30 -6.05 21.39
C GLY A 33 0.84 -7.36 20.80
N GLU A 34 0.25 -7.87 19.69
CA GLU A 34 0.62 -9.16 19.09
C GLU A 34 1.73 -9.04 18.05
N SER A 35 1.69 -7.98 17.24
CA SER A 35 2.67 -7.74 16.17
C SER A 35 3.80 -6.86 16.70
N ASN A 36 5.04 -7.35 16.65
CA ASN A 36 6.24 -6.65 17.10
C ASN A 36 6.08 -6.02 18.51
N PRO A 37 5.78 -6.82 19.56
CA PRO A 37 5.40 -6.31 20.89
C PRO A 37 6.48 -5.49 21.60
N GLY A 38 7.74 -5.64 21.20
CA GLY A 38 8.86 -4.87 21.75
C GLY A 38 9.21 -3.59 20.98
N LEU A 39 8.43 -3.26 19.94
CA LEU A 39 8.69 -2.08 19.13
C LEU A 39 8.21 -0.82 19.88
N TYR A 40 9.04 0.23 19.89
CA TYR A 40 8.76 1.51 20.54
C TYR A 40 8.50 1.44 22.06
N PRO A 41 9.46 0.90 22.86
CA PRO A 41 9.28 0.73 24.30
C PRO A 41 9.14 2.07 25.06
N ASP A 42 9.61 3.16 24.46
CA ASP A 42 9.56 4.51 25.05
C ASP A 42 8.27 5.28 24.73
N LEU A 43 7.40 4.72 23.86
CA LEU A 43 6.12 5.33 23.53
C LEU A 43 5.00 4.77 24.42
N GLU A 44 4.00 5.62 24.68
CA GLU A 44 2.78 5.14 25.31
C GLU A 44 2.05 4.15 24.40
N GLN A 45 1.83 2.94 24.90
CA GLN A 45 1.06 1.90 24.20
C GLN A 45 -0.12 1.45 25.05
N VAL A 46 -1.31 1.54 24.50
CA VAL A 46 -2.54 1.02 25.10
C VAL A 46 -2.93 -0.24 24.33
N HIS A 47 -2.84 -1.38 24.99
CA HIS A 47 -3.18 -2.67 24.37
C HIS A 47 -4.65 -3.00 24.51
N GLY A 48 -5.27 -3.43 23.41
CA GLY A 48 -6.67 -3.84 23.35
C GLY A 48 -7.16 -4.13 21.93
N ASP A 49 -8.33 -4.76 21.85
CA ASP A 49 -9.03 -4.91 20.59
C ASP A 49 -9.78 -3.61 20.26
N ARG A 50 -9.57 -3.08 19.05
CA ARG A 50 -10.25 -1.85 18.61
C ARG A 50 -11.78 -1.96 18.56
N ALA A 51 -12.32 -3.18 18.44
CA ALA A 51 -13.76 -3.42 18.42
C ALA A 51 -14.42 -3.26 19.79
N THR A 52 -13.66 -3.42 20.89
CA THR A 52 -14.26 -3.49 22.24
C THR A 52 -13.55 -2.62 23.28
N ASP A 53 -12.26 -2.34 23.10
CA ASP A 53 -11.39 -1.84 24.15
C ASP A 53 -10.98 -0.36 24.02
N LEU A 54 -11.44 0.38 23.00
CA LEU A 54 -11.10 1.79 22.82
C LEU A 54 -11.54 2.68 24.01
N GLY A 55 -12.48 2.20 24.83
CA GLY A 55 -12.84 2.84 26.10
C GLY A 55 -11.68 2.99 27.08
N ARG A 56 -10.58 2.21 26.93
CA ARG A 56 -9.33 2.36 27.72
C ARG A 56 -8.63 3.69 27.48
N LEU A 57 -8.96 4.38 26.38
CA LEU A 57 -8.49 5.73 26.06
C LEU A 57 -9.32 6.85 26.75
N SER A 58 -10.34 6.49 27.52
CA SER A 58 -11.27 7.46 28.14
C SER A 58 -10.53 8.51 28.97
N GLY A 59 -10.98 9.75 28.88
CA GLY A 59 -10.36 10.90 29.56
C GLY A 59 -9.16 11.52 28.82
N ARG A 60 -8.68 10.93 27.75
CA ARG A 60 -7.59 11.47 26.90
C ARG A 60 -8.13 12.42 25.85
N ARG A 61 -7.24 13.25 25.33
CA ARG A 61 -7.49 14.18 24.21
C ARG A 61 -6.32 14.10 23.24
N PHE A 62 -6.63 14.01 21.97
CA PHE A 62 -5.66 13.98 20.88
C PHE A 62 -5.98 15.12 19.90
N GLU A 63 -4.98 15.75 19.34
CA GLU A 63 -5.17 16.69 18.24
C GLU A 63 -5.55 15.96 16.94
N ALA A 64 -5.05 14.72 16.76
CA ALA A 64 -5.44 13.91 15.61
C ALA A 64 -5.43 12.41 15.94
N VAL A 65 -6.25 11.65 15.20
CA VAL A 65 -6.23 10.20 15.15
C VAL A 65 -5.87 9.75 13.73
N ILE A 66 -4.95 8.78 13.59
CA ILE A 66 -4.62 8.12 12.33
C ILE A 66 -5.01 6.65 12.43
N ASP A 67 -5.99 6.23 11.65
CA ASP A 67 -6.50 4.86 11.62
C ASP A 67 -5.92 4.06 10.46
N THR A 68 -4.99 3.16 10.75
CA THR A 68 -4.33 2.30 9.75
C THR A 68 -4.92 0.89 9.66
N CYS A 69 -5.92 0.56 10.46
CA CYS A 69 -6.40 -0.82 10.62
C CYS A 69 -7.93 -0.98 10.62
N GLY A 70 -8.66 -0.04 9.99
CA GLY A 70 -10.10 -0.13 9.79
C GLY A 70 -10.47 -0.94 8.54
N TYR A 71 -11.06 -2.13 8.73
CA TYR A 71 -11.45 -3.03 7.64
C TYR A 71 -12.95 -3.33 7.58
N LEU A 72 -13.64 -3.27 8.72
CA LEU A 72 -15.06 -3.60 8.84
C LEU A 72 -15.85 -2.37 9.27
N PRO A 73 -16.92 -1.99 8.55
CA PRO A 73 -17.72 -0.80 8.85
C PRO A 73 -18.27 -0.79 10.28
N ARG A 74 -18.68 -1.94 10.80
CA ARG A 74 -19.14 -2.08 12.18
C ARG A 74 -18.05 -1.69 13.18
N VAL A 75 -16.85 -2.21 13.01
CA VAL A 75 -15.70 -1.96 13.90
C VAL A 75 -15.25 -0.51 13.81
N VAL A 76 -15.26 0.07 12.59
CA VAL A 76 -14.94 1.51 12.40
C VAL A 76 -15.99 2.38 13.08
N ARG A 77 -17.30 2.04 12.99
CA ARG A 77 -18.39 2.79 13.63
C ARG A 77 -18.24 2.87 15.15
N GLU A 78 -17.93 1.75 15.80
CA GLU A 78 -17.63 1.73 17.24
C GLU A 78 -16.43 2.61 17.57
N GLY A 79 -15.37 2.52 16.73
CA GLY A 79 -14.17 3.32 16.88
C GLY A 79 -14.44 4.81 16.79
N VAL A 80 -15.08 5.28 15.72
CA VAL A 80 -15.33 6.71 15.51
C VAL A 80 -16.29 7.27 16.57
N SER A 81 -17.31 6.50 17.01
CA SER A 81 -18.23 6.95 18.06
C SER A 81 -17.52 7.16 19.41
N THR A 82 -16.58 6.30 19.74
CA THR A 82 -15.76 6.45 20.96
C THR A 82 -14.78 7.61 20.83
N LEU A 83 -14.07 7.71 19.71
CA LEU A 83 -12.98 8.67 19.50
C LEU A 83 -13.47 10.09 19.18
N ARG A 84 -14.71 10.26 18.68
CA ARG A 84 -15.29 11.57 18.35
C ARG A 84 -15.27 12.55 19.52
N ARG A 85 -15.30 12.05 20.76
CA ARG A 85 -15.20 12.86 21.98
C ARG A 85 -13.77 13.20 22.37
N MET A 86 -12.77 12.57 21.74
CA MET A 86 -11.34 12.65 22.09
C MET A 86 -10.52 13.42 21.06
N THR A 87 -11.02 13.54 19.82
CA THR A 87 -10.35 14.28 18.74
C THR A 87 -11.36 14.91 17.79
N GLU A 88 -10.94 16.00 17.15
CA GLU A 88 -11.73 16.67 16.10
C GLU A 88 -11.22 16.34 14.69
N HIS A 89 -9.99 15.80 14.54
CA HIS A 89 -9.41 15.43 13.27
C HIS A 89 -9.17 13.91 13.19
N TYR A 90 -9.76 13.27 12.17
CA TYR A 90 -9.65 11.82 11.97
C TYR A 90 -9.15 11.50 10.58
N THR A 91 -7.99 10.83 10.51
CA THR A 91 -7.41 10.33 9.27
C THR A 91 -7.69 8.85 9.13
N PHE A 92 -8.33 8.47 8.05
CA PHE A 92 -8.61 7.08 7.70
C PHE A 92 -7.79 6.64 6.52
N ILE A 93 -6.97 5.59 6.70
CA ILE A 93 -6.23 4.98 5.59
C ILE A 93 -7.15 3.99 4.89
N SER A 94 -7.62 4.36 3.71
CA SER A 94 -8.47 3.59 2.82
C SER A 94 -7.63 2.86 1.74
N THR A 95 -8.06 2.82 0.49
CA THR A 95 -7.41 2.16 -0.64
C THR A 95 -8.01 2.64 -1.97
N ILE A 96 -7.24 2.63 -3.07
CA ILE A 96 -7.80 2.80 -4.43
C ILE A 96 -8.70 1.64 -4.85
N SER A 97 -8.62 0.50 -4.16
CA SER A 97 -9.50 -0.65 -4.43
C SER A 97 -10.99 -0.38 -4.12
N VAL A 98 -11.33 0.80 -3.60
CA VAL A 98 -12.72 1.22 -3.43
C VAL A 98 -13.44 1.48 -4.75
N TYR A 99 -12.73 1.79 -5.83
CA TYR A 99 -13.34 2.13 -7.11
C TYR A 99 -14.02 0.95 -7.78
N SER A 100 -15.22 1.18 -8.29
CA SER A 100 -16.03 0.15 -8.94
C SER A 100 -15.67 -0.08 -10.40
N ASP A 101 -15.03 0.88 -11.03
CA ASP A 101 -14.70 0.85 -12.46
C ASP A 101 -13.25 1.33 -12.67
N LEU A 102 -12.43 0.46 -13.21
CA LEU A 102 -11.02 0.70 -13.56
C LEU A 102 -10.81 0.61 -15.09
N SER A 103 -11.88 0.65 -15.86
CA SER A 103 -11.81 0.72 -17.33
C SER A 103 -11.46 2.14 -17.85
N VAL A 104 -11.39 3.11 -16.93
CA VAL A 104 -11.10 4.52 -17.25
C VAL A 104 -9.70 4.88 -16.72
N ILE A 105 -8.89 5.47 -17.60
CA ILE A 105 -7.60 6.04 -17.22
C ILE A 105 -7.83 7.37 -16.49
N GLY A 106 -7.13 7.60 -15.38
CA GLY A 106 -7.23 8.84 -14.61
C GLY A 106 -8.44 8.86 -13.65
N VAL A 107 -8.80 7.72 -13.09
CA VAL A 107 -9.83 7.63 -12.05
C VAL A 107 -9.45 8.54 -10.88
N ASP A 108 -10.31 9.51 -10.57
CA ASP A 108 -10.15 10.49 -9.49
C ASP A 108 -11.02 10.16 -8.27
N GLU A 109 -10.96 11.02 -7.25
CA GLU A 109 -11.65 10.81 -5.97
C GLU A 109 -13.17 10.93 -6.05
N GLU A 110 -13.72 11.50 -7.13
CA GLU A 110 -15.17 11.64 -7.38
C GLU A 110 -15.76 10.42 -8.10
N ALA A 111 -14.90 9.49 -8.54
CA ALA A 111 -15.36 8.30 -9.26
C ALA A 111 -16.19 7.37 -8.35
N PRO A 112 -17.15 6.62 -8.93
CA PRO A 112 -18.01 5.72 -8.18
C PRO A 112 -17.23 4.65 -7.41
N VAL A 113 -17.66 4.39 -6.18
CA VAL A 113 -17.08 3.35 -5.34
C VAL A 113 -17.88 2.05 -5.41
N MET A 114 -17.22 0.96 -5.09
CA MET A 114 -17.76 -0.40 -5.16
C MET A 114 -18.85 -0.63 -4.10
N PRO A 115 -20.07 -1.05 -4.48
CA PRO A 115 -21.07 -1.52 -3.52
C PRO A 115 -20.71 -2.92 -3.00
N LEU A 116 -21.29 -3.32 -1.86
CA LEU A 116 -21.21 -4.71 -1.42
C LEU A 116 -21.91 -5.62 -2.42
N PHE A 117 -21.30 -6.78 -2.69
CA PHE A 117 -21.92 -7.82 -3.49
C PHE A 117 -23.12 -8.45 -2.77
N GLU A 118 -23.02 -8.62 -1.45
CA GLU A 118 -24.05 -9.19 -0.58
C GLU A 118 -24.24 -8.30 0.65
N GLU A 119 -25.47 -7.87 0.91
CA GLU A 119 -25.77 -6.99 2.05
C GLU A 119 -25.35 -7.65 3.38
N GLY A 120 -24.61 -6.89 4.19
CA GLY A 120 -24.12 -7.35 5.49
C GLY A 120 -22.88 -8.24 5.44
N SER A 121 -22.28 -8.46 4.27
CA SER A 121 -21.00 -9.20 4.17
C SER A 121 -19.90 -8.57 5.00
N GLU A 122 -19.13 -9.40 5.71
CA GLU A 122 -17.89 -9.06 6.41
C GLU A 122 -16.69 -9.88 5.87
N ASP A 123 -16.81 -10.47 4.67
CA ASP A 123 -15.72 -11.21 4.04
C ASP A 123 -14.70 -10.25 3.42
N ILE A 124 -13.66 -9.91 4.18
CA ILE A 124 -12.59 -9.00 3.75
C ILE A 124 -11.84 -9.53 2.51
N ARG A 125 -11.79 -10.85 2.30
CA ARG A 125 -11.06 -11.40 1.13
C ARG A 125 -11.81 -11.15 -0.17
N ARG A 126 -13.12 -11.26 -0.14
CA ARG A 126 -14.01 -11.07 -1.30
C ARG A 126 -14.37 -9.60 -1.51
N ASP A 127 -14.73 -8.91 -0.43
CA ASP A 127 -15.41 -7.61 -0.48
C ASP A 127 -14.51 -6.45 0.01
N TYR A 128 -13.17 -6.60 -0.03
CA TYR A 128 -12.22 -5.65 0.55
C TYR A 128 -12.50 -4.19 0.15
N GLY A 129 -12.60 -3.92 -1.15
CA GLY A 129 -12.83 -2.56 -1.67
C GLY A 129 -14.16 -1.97 -1.21
N ALA A 130 -15.25 -2.75 -1.32
CA ALA A 130 -16.58 -2.34 -0.89
C ALA A 130 -16.67 -2.10 0.63
N LEU A 131 -16.04 -2.96 1.43
CA LEU A 131 -15.98 -2.77 2.89
C LEU A 131 -15.18 -1.53 3.27
N LYS A 132 -14.07 -1.24 2.56
CA LYS A 132 -13.31 -0.01 2.77
C LYS A 132 -14.12 1.23 2.38
N ALA A 133 -14.88 1.20 1.28
CA ALA A 133 -15.78 2.28 0.89
C ALA A 133 -16.83 2.57 1.97
N LEU A 134 -17.46 1.53 2.51
CA LEU A 134 -18.40 1.67 3.61
C LEU A 134 -17.75 2.19 4.91
N CYS A 135 -16.48 1.84 5.16
CA CYS A 135 -15.73 2.45 6.28
C CYS A 135 -15.49 3.94 6.08
N GLU A 136 -15.23 4.38 4.84
CA GLU A 136 -15.11 5.81 4.52
C GLU A 136 -16.41 6.55 4.83
N ASP A 137 -17.57 5.98 4.45
CA ASP A 137 -18.88 6.58 4.73
C ASP A 137 -19.11 6.73 6.25
N VAL A 138 -18.80 5.69 7.02
CA VAL A 138 -18.88 5.73 8.49
C VAL A 138 -18.01 6.87 9.07
N VAL A 139 -16.81 7.07 8.52
CA VAL A 139 -15.91 8.16 8.96
C VAL A 139 -16.45 9.52 8.54
N ARG A 140 -16.96 9.66 7.31
CA ARG A 140 -17.59 10.90 6.83
C ARG A 140 -18.82 11.28 7.65
N ASP A 141 -19.66 10.32 7.98
CA ASP A 141 -20.85 10.54 8.81
C ASP A 141 -20.49 11.04 10.22
N ALA A 142 -19.41 10.51 10.81
CA ALA A 142 -19.00 10.86 12.16
C ALA A 142 -18.24 12.18 12.23
N TYR A 143 -17.35 12.46 11.29
CA TYR A 143 -16.45 13.61 11.35
C TYR A 143 -16.79 14.71 10.34
N GLY A 144 -17.63 14.44 9.34
CA GLY A 144 -18.03 15.42 8.34
C GLY A 144 -16.82 16.07 7.64
N PRO A 145 -16.74 17.40 7.62
CA PRO A 145 -15.64 18.11 6.97
C PRO A 145 -14.29 17.96 7.67
N ALA A 146 -14.23 17.37 8.87
CA ALA A 146 -12.99 17.12 9.60
C ALA A 146 -12.39 15.74 9.33
N ALA A 147 -12.99 14.97 8.43
CA ALA A 147 -12.46 13.69 7.98
C ALA A 147 -11.36 13.88 6.92
N LEU A 148 -10.24 13.20 7.09
CA LEU A 148 -9.22 13.00 6.06
C LEU A 148 -9.23 11.53 5.64
N ILE A 149 -9.50 11.26 4.37
CA ILE A 149 -9.52 9.92 3.80
C ILE A 149 -8.40 9.83 2.79
N ILE A 150 -7.49 8.90 3.00
CA ILE A 150 -6.37 8.64 2.08
C ILE A 150 -6.62 7.30 1.41
N ARG A 151 -6.64 7.27 0.09
CA ARG A 151 -6.78 6.06 -0.76
C ARG A 151 -5.43 5.72 -1.38
N PRO A 152 -4.54 5.01 -0.67
CA PRO A 152 -3.28 4.60 -1.26
C PRO A 152 -3.49 3.50 -2.31
N GLY A 153 -2.59 3.47 -3.30
CA GLY A 153 -2.39 2.33 -4.18
C GLY A 153 -1.54 1.25 -3.51
N LEU A 154 -0.70 0.58 -4.30
CA LEU A 154 0.22 -0.40 -3.74
C LEU A 154 1.29 0.30 -2.90
N ILE A 155 1.21 0.14 -1.60
CA ILE A 155 2.23 0.64 -0.68
C ILE A 155 3.43 -0.31 -0.72
N VAL A 156 4.64 0.24 -0.91
CA VAL A 156 5.88 -0.53 -1.08
C VAL A 156 7.01 0.02 -0.20
N GLY A 157 8.05 -0.77 0.00
CA GLY A 157 9.24 -0.31 0.72
C GLY A 157 9.64 -1.24 1.87
N PRO A 158 10.58 -0.81 2.72
CA PRO A 158 10.99 -1.60 3.87
C PRO A 158 9.81 -1.95 4.79
N TRP A 159 9.83 -3.18 5.32
CA TRP A 159 8.80 -3.75 6.20
C TRP A 159 7.46 -4.11 5.50
N ASP A 160 7.40 -4.13 4.17
CA ASP A 160 6.25 -4.65 3.44
C ASP A 160 6.08 -6.16 3.71
N PRO A 161 4.97 -6.58 4.36
CA PRO A 161 4.73 -8.00 4.65
C PRO A 161 4.28 -8.81 3.43
N THR A 162 4.00 -8.14 2.30
CA THR A 162 3.42 -8.77 1.11
C THR A 162 4.48 -9.18 0.08
N ASP A 163 5.65 -8.57 0.13
CA ASP A 163 6.79 -8.78 -0.78
C ASP A 163 6.51 -8.53 -2.27
N ARG A 164 5.37 -7.98 -2.64
CA ARG A 164 4.97 -7.78 -4.04
C ARG A 164 5.89 -6.82 -4.80
N PHE A 165 6.50 -5.85 -4.10
CA PHE A 165 7.55 -5.03 -4.67
C PHE A 165 8.94 -5.61 -4.40
N THR A 166 9.18 -6.10 -3.20
CA THR A 166 10.46 -6.64 -2.72
C THR A 166 10.99 -7.75 -3.62
N TYR A 167 10.09 -8.51 -4.25
CA TYR A 167 10.43 -9.56 -5.21
C TYR A 167 11.37 -9.06 -6.32
N TRP A 168 11.09 -7.90 -6.93
CA TRP A 168 11.87 -7.43 -8.08
C TRP A 168 13.31 -7.04 -7.72
N PRO A 169 13.58 -6.18 -6.71
CA PRO A 169 14.95 -5.93 -6.27
C PRO A 169 15.71 -7.20 -5.89
N TYR A 170 15.06 -8.10 -5.17
CA TYR A 170 15.66 -9.37 -4.78
C TYR A 170 15.94 -10.28 -5.97
N ARG A 171 14.96 -10.47 -6.86
CA ARG A 171 15.12 -11.33 -8.05
C ARG A 171 16.24 -10.81 -8.95
N VAL A 172 16.31 -9.51 -9.19
CA VAL A 172 17.36 -8.88 -10.00
C VAL A 172 18.73 -9.01 -9.31
N ALA A 173 18.80 -8.85 -7.98
CA ALA A 173 20.06 -8.99 -7.24
C ALA A 173 20.70 -10.38 -7.37
N ARG A 174 19.91 -11.44 -7.57
CA ARG A 174 20.40 -12.80 -7.80
C ARG A 174 21.07 -12.99 -9.16
N GLY A 175 20.85 -12.07 -10.09
CA GLY A 175 21.42 -12.16 -11.45
C GLY A 175 20.75 -13.23 -12.32
N GLY A 176 21.45 -13.58 -13.42
CA GLY A 176 20.98 -14.56 -14.40
C GLY A 176 19.89 -14.02 -15.32
N ASP A 177 19.10 -14.91 -15.89
CA ASP A 177 18.01 -14.61 -16.79
C ASP A 177 16.72 -14.42 -16.00
N ILE A 178 15.96 -13.35 -16.30
CA ILE A 178 14.75 -12.95 -15.58
C ILE A 178 13.60 -12.82 -16.55
N LEU A 179 12.48 -13.47 -16.25
CA LEU A 179 11.25 -13.31 -17.00
C LEU A 179 10.53 -12.04 -16.53
N ALA A 180 10.29 -11.10 -17.44
CA ALA A 180 9.54 -9.88 -17.17
C ALA A 180 8.19 -9.88 -17.89
N PRO A 181 7.10 -9.40 -17.26
CA PRO A 181 5.77 -9.53 -17.83
C PRO A 181 5.42 -8.42 -18.82
N GLY A 182 4.76 -8.79 -19.91
CA GLY A 182 4.16 -7.87 -20.88
C GLY A 182 5.19 -7.09 -21.69
N ARG A 183 4.88 -5.86 -21.99
CA ARG A 183 5.76 -4.93 -22.72
C ARG A 183 6.54 -4.03 -21.74
N PRO A 184 7.78 -3.61 -22.12
CA PRO A 184 8.62 -2.75 -21.26
C PRO A 184 7.93 -1.46 -20.80
N GLU A 185 7.11 -0.87 -21.65
CA GLU A 185 6.39 0.39 -21.43
C GLU A 185 5.13 0.24 -20.58
N ARG A 186 4.81 -0.97 -20.14
CA ARG A 186 3.64 -1.21 -19.28
C ARG A 186 3.69 -0.34 -18.05
N ARG A 187 2.61 0.37 -17.80
CA ARG A 187 2.45 1.23 -16.65
C ARG A 187 2.37 0.42 -15.36
N ILE A 188 2.96 0.96 -14.31
CA ILE A 188 2.83 0.48 -12.94
C ILE A 188 2.65 1.69 -12.02
N GLN A 189 1.85 1.53 -10.97
CA GLN A 189 1.73 2.50 -9.89
C GLN A 189 2.04 1.84 -8.55
N PHE A 190 2.75 2.56 -7.69
CA PHE A 190 3.03 2.19 -6.31
C PHE A 190 3.50 3.42 -5.53
N ILE A 191 3.32 3.43 -4.22
CA ILE A 191 3.81 4.50 -3.36
C ILE A 191 4.79 3.96 -2.32
N ASP A 192 5.94 4.63 -2.16
CA ASP A 192 6.85 4.32 -1.06
C ASP A 192 6.18 4.65 0.27
N VAL A 193 6.20 3.70 1.17
CA VAL A 193 5.56 3.79 2.49
C VAL A 193 6.03 5.00 3.29
N ARG A 194 7.27 5.43 3.10
CA ARG A 194 7.87 6.58 3.80
C ARG A 194 7.36 7.90 3.23
N ASP A 195 7.10 7.97 1.91
CA ASP A 195 6.53 9.15 1.27
C ASP A 195 5.07 9.30 1.68
N LEU A 196 4.32 8.18 1.66
CA LEU A 196 2.95 8.14 2.17
C LEU A 196 2.87 8.55 3.63
N ALA A 197 3.75 8.02 4.50
CA ALA A 197 3.75 8.33 5.92
C ALA A 197 4.11 9.80 6.20
N ALA A 198 5.14 10.32 5.54
CA ALA A 198 5.56 11.72 5.67
C ALA A 198 4.47 12.70 5.20
N TRP A 199 3.85 12.39 4.05
CA TRP A 199 2.75 13.20 3.53
C TRP A 199 1.47 13.09 4.38
N THR A 200 1.11 11.90 4.86
CA THR A 200 -0.01 11.75 5.79
C THR A 200 0.18 12.60 7.05
N LEU A 201 1.39 12.61 7.61
CA LEU A 201 1.70 13.44 8.76
C LEU A 201 1.60 14.94 8.42
N HIS A 202 2.13 15.37 7.27
CA HIS A 202 1.98 16.75 6.79
C HIS A 202 0.52 17.17 6.69
N MET A 203 -0.36 16.32 6.13
CA MET A 203 -1.80 16.58 6.04
C MET A 203 -2.43 16.77 7.41
N VAL A 204 -2.02 15.95 8.38
CA VAL A 204 -2.49 16.05 9.79
C VAL A 204 -1.99 17.33 10.45
N GLU A 205 -0.72 17.69 10.29
CA GLU A 205 -0.11 18.90 10.84
C GLU A 205 -0.78 20.18 10.33
N GLN A 206 -1.17 20.18 9.05
CA GLN A 206 -1.86 21.29 8.41
C GLN A 206 -3.39 21.24 8.61
N SER A 207 -3.89 20.25 9.34
CA SER A 207 -5.34 20.00 9.53
C SER A 207 -6.10 19.93 8.19
N LEU A 208 -5.45 19.39 7.14
CA LEU A 208 -6.07 19.20 5.84
C LEU A 208 -7.06 18.03 5.88
N THR A 209 -8.13 18.17 5.13
CA THR A 209 -9.26 17.24 5.13
C THR A 209 -9.72 16.93 3.72
N GLY A 210 -10.63 15.98 3.56
CA GLY A 210 -11.12 15.55 2.25
C GLY A 210 -10.66 14.15 1.89
N THR A 211 -10.88 13.77 0.63
CA THR A 211 -10.48 12.46 0.09
C THR A 211 -9.35 12.66 -0.93
N TYR A 212 -8.33 11.80 -0.87
CA TYR A 212 -7.15 11.89 -1.71
C TYR A 212 -6.69 10.52 -2.16
N ASN A 213 -6.48 10.35 -3.47
CA ASN A 213 -5.71 9.24 -4.00
C ASN A 213 -4.23 9.47 -3.74
N ALA A 214 -3.55 8.46 -3.21
CA ALA A 214 -2.14 8.55 -2.88
C ALA A 214 -1.37 7.38 -3.48
N ASP A 215 -1.00 7.53 -4.74
CA ASP A 215 -0.22 6.55 -5.49
C ASP A 215 0.80 7.26 -6.39
N GLY A 216 1.74 6.55 -6.95
CA GLY A 216 2.80 7.16 -7.75
C GLY A 216 3.68 6.11 -8.43
N PRO A 217 4.95 6.45 -8.70
CA PRO A 217 5.58 7.78 -8.59
C PRO A 217 5.06 8.76 -9.63
N GLU A 218 5.25 10.05 -9.35
CA GLU A 218 5.01 11.09 -10.35
C GLU A 218 5.83 10.82 -11.63
N GLY A 219 5.24 11.10 -12.79
CA GLY A 219 5.91 10.89 -14.08
C GLY A 219 5.69 9.51 -14.69
N ARG A 220 4.77 8.71 -14.13
CA ARG A 220 4.29 7.45 -14.72
C ARG A 220 5.38 6.39 -14.89
N ALA A 221 5.67 5.69 -13.80
CA ALA A 221 6.60 4.55 -13.84
C ALA A 221 6.14 3.46 -14.83
N THR A 222 7.12 2.76 -15.39
CA THR A 222 6.89 1.56 -16.20
C THR A 222 7.61 0.37 -15.59
N MET A 223 7.22 -0.83 -15.99
CA MET A 223 7.91 -2.04 -15.55
C MET A 223 9.40 -2.00 -15.94
N ASN A 224 9.73 -1.47 -17.12
CA ASN A 224 11.11 -1.27 -17.53
C ASN A 224 11.86 -0.27 -16.65
N SER A 225 11.24 0.84 -16.26
CA SER A 225 11.88 1.81 -15.38
C SER A 225 12.21 1.22 -14.01
N LEU A 226 11.33 0.39 -13.46
CA LEU A 226 11.58 -0.33 -12.21
C LEU A 226 12.72 -1.34 -12.35
N LEU A 227 12.68 -2.20 -13.37
CA LEU A 227 13.73 -3.20 -13.59
C LEU A 227 15.08 -2.55 -13.90
N THR A 228 15.09 -1.43 -14.62
CA THR A 228 16.30 -0.63 -14.86
C THR A 228 16.85 -0.08 -13.54
N ALA A 229 16.01 0.45 -12.66
CA ALA A 229 16.44 0.91 -11.33
C ALA A 229 17.00 -0.26 -10.49
N CYS A 230 16.39 -1.44 -10.56
CA CYS A 230 16.90 -2.64 -9.89
C CYS A 230 18.28 -3.04 -10.43
N LEU A 231 18.48 -3.05 -11.75
CA LEU A 231 19.78 -3.36 -12.37
C LEU A 231 20.86 -2.35 -11.97
N GLN A 232 20.54 -1.06 -11.95
CA GLN A 232 21.47 0.00 -11.54
C GLN A 232 21.89 -0.11 -10.06
N VAL A 233 20.94 -0.40 -9.17
CA VAL A 233 21.19 -0.55 -7.74
C VAL A 233 21.98 -1.81 -7.43
N THR A 234 21.60 -2.94 -8.02
CA THR A 234 22.19 -4.25 -7.70
C THR A 234 23.49 -4.53 -8.44
N ARG A 235 23.69 -3.94 -9.62
CA ARG A 235 24.81 -4.22 -10.54
C ARG A 235 25.01 -5.72 -10.80
N SER A 236 23.94 -6.47 -10.79
CA SER A 236 23.97 -7.95 -10.84
C SER A 236 24.32 -8.51 -12.22
N GLY A 237 24.22 -7.69 -13.29
CA GLY A 237 24.37 -8.16 -14.67
C GLY A 237 23.23 -9.07 -15.14
N ALA A 238 22.07 -9.05 -14.48
CA ALA A 238 20.89 -9.80 -14.88
C ALA A 238 20.40 -9.40 -16.27
N ARG A 239 19.85 -10.37 -17.02
CA ARG A 239 19.28 -10.18 -18.36
C ARG A 239 17.78 -10.30 -18.30
N ILE A 240 17.06 -9.30 -18.83
CA ILE A 240 15.60 -9.26 -18.80
C ILE A 240 15.04 -9.85 -20.10
N HIS A 241 14.16 -10.83 -19.98
CA HIS A 241 13.41 -11.45 -21.06
C HIS A 241 11.94 -11.07 -20.95
N TRP A 242 11.48 -10.23 -21.87
CA TRP A 242 10.10 -9.75 -21.89
C TRP A 242 9.18 -10.78 -22.50
N ALA A 243 8.21 -11.26 -21.73
CA ALA A 243 7.23 -12.24 -22.18
C ALA A 243 5.92 -11.55 -22.54
N PRO A 244 5.43 -11.69 -23.80
CA PRO A 244 4.13 -11.17 -24.21
C PRO A 244 2.98 -11.69 -23.33
N GLU A 245 1.92 -10.89 -23.14
CA GLU A 245 0.79 -11.26 -22.28
C GLU A 245 0.12 -12.57 -22.70
N ASP A 246 -0.02 -12.81 -24.01
CA ASP A 246 -0.59 -14.06 -24.51
C ASP A 246 0.29 -15.27 -24.22
N PHE A 247 1.61 -15.10 -24.20
CA PHE A 247 2.55 -16.12 -23.76
C PHE A 247 2.36 -16.45 -22.28
N LEU A 248 2.29 -15.42 -21.44
CA LEU A 248 2.04 -15.59 -20.00
C LEU A 248 0.71 -16.27 -19.73
N ALA A 249 -0.36 -15.85 -20.41
CA ALA A 249 -1.68 -16.47 -20.29
C ALA A 249 -1.70 -17.93 -20.73
N LYS A 250 -1.04 -18.26 -21.85
CA LYS A 250 -0.91 -19.63 -22.36
C LYS A 250 -0.24 -20.56 -21.35
N HIS A 251 0.72 -20.03 -20.57
CA HIS A 251 1.48 -20.80 -19.58
C HIS A 251 0.92 -20.64 -18.15
N GLU A 252 -0.30 -20.11 -18.01
CA GLU A 252 -1.00 -19.93 -16.74
C GLU A 252 -0.10 -19.24 -15.69
N VAL A 253 0.60 -18.17 -16.11
CA VAL A 253 1.38 -17.35 -15.20
C VAL A 253 0.45 -16.41 -14.46
N GLY A 254 0.40 -16.55 -13.14
CA GLY A 254 -0.52 -15.81 -12.28
C GLY A 254 -0.14 -14.33 -12.16
N GLU A 255 -1.16 -13.47 -12.27
CA GLU A 255 -1.03 -12.04 -12.05
C GLU A 255 -0.83 -11.71 -10.56
N TRP A 256 -0.28 -10.54 -10.26
CA TRP A 256 -0.21 -9.91 -8.94
C TRP A 256 0.62 -10.64 -7.87
N MET A 257 0.55 -11.98 -7.81
CA MET A 257 1.30 -12.76 -6.83
C MET A 257 2.47 -13.52 -7.45
N GLU A 258 2.27 -14.21 -8.55
CA GLU A 258 3.34 -14.94 -9.25
C GLU A 258 4.20 -13.98 -10.09
N MET A 259 3.57 -12.99 -10.73
CA MET A 259 4.23 -11.84 -11.37
C MET A 259 3.80 -10.55 -10.66
N PRO A 260 4.53 -10.14 -9.62
CA PRO A 260 4.18 -8.96 -8.84
C PRO A 260 4.12 -7.69 -9.68
N LEU A 261 3.21 -6.78 -9.35
CA LEU A 261 2.93 -5.53 -10.09
C LEU A 261 2.35 -5.75 -11.50
N TYR A 262 2.22 -6.98 -11.95
CA TYR A 262 1.62 -7.29 -13.22
C TYR A 262 0.13 -7.59 -13.08
N ILE A 263 -0.67 -6.83 -13.81
CA ILE A 263 -2.09 -7.07 -14.08
C ILE A 263 -2.25 -7.03 -15.60
N ARG A 264 -2.87 -8.03 -16.20
CA ARG A 264 -3.07 -8.08 -17.65
C ARG A 264 -3.86 -6.85 -18.12
N GLU A 265 -3.42 -6.27 -19.23
CA GLU A 265 -4.08 -5.10 -19.82
C GLU A 265 -5.35 -5.53 -20.56
N THR A 266 -6.48 -5.41 -19.88
CA THR A 266 -7.81 -5.61 -20.50
C THR A 266 -8.57 -4.28 -20.52
N PRO A 267 -9.60 -4.12 -21.37
CA PRO A 267 -10.41 -2.91 -21.37
C PRO A 267 -10.99 -2.56 -19.99
N GLU A 268 -11.29 -3.59 -19.17
CA GLU A 268 -11.86 -3.41 -17.83
C GLU A 268 -10.85 -2.97 -16.77
N GLN A 269 -9.54 -3.12 -17.05
CA GLN A 269 -8.46 -2.88 -16.08
C GLN A 269 -7.38 -1.91 -16.57
N ILE A 270 -7.61 -1.26 -17.70
CA ILE A 270 -6.60 -0.35 -18.29
C ILE A 270 -6.23 0.80 -17.38
N GLY A 271 -7.14 1.25 -16.50
CA GLY A 271 -6.93 2.30 -15.52
C GLY A 271 -6.32 1.84 -14.20
N PHE A 272 -6.09 0.53 -13.99
CA PHE A 272 -5.62 -0.01 -12.70
C PHE A 272 -4.32 0.63 -12.20
N HIS A 273 -3.41 0.94 -13.09
CA HIS A 273 -2.14 1.62 -12.81
C HIS A 273 -2.10 3.05 -13.34
N GLU A 274 -3.24 3.70 -13.48
CA GLU A 274 -3.39 5.05 -14.04
C GLU A 274 -4.39 5.90 -13.21
N VAL A 275 -4.42 5.69 -11.89
CA VAL A 275 -5.26 6.49 -10.98
C VAL A 275 -4.71 7.91 -10.89
N ASP A 276 -5.59 8.93 -10.91
CA ASP A 276 -5.20 10.33 -10.78
C ASP A 276 -4.90 10.69 -9.32
N CYS A 277 -3.69 11.17 -9.07
CA CYS A 277 -3.20 11.62 -7.76
C CYS A 277 -2.91 13.12 -7.72
N SER A 278 -3.36 13.88 -8.72
CA SER A 278 -3.07 15.31 -8.84
C SER A 278 -3.51 16.12 -7.62
N ARG A 279 -4.61 15.72 -6.95
CA ARG A 279 -5.08 16.34 -5.71
C ARG A 279 -4.08 16.17 -4.57
N ALA A 280 -3.55 14.97 -4.37
CA ALA A 280 -2.54 14.72 -3.34
C ALA A 280 -1.20 15.41 -3.66
N ILE A 281 -0.77 15.42 -4.92
CA ILE A 281 0.42 16.14 -5.38
C ILE A 281 0.25 17.65 -5.13
N GLY A 282 -0.92 18.22 -5.46
CA GLY A 282 -1.27 19.60 -5.16
C GLY A 282 -1.29 19.92 -3.65
N ALA A 283 -1.54 18.92 -2.81
CA ALA A 283 -1.49 18.98 -1.35
C ALA A 283 -0.12 18.56 -0.79
N GLY A 284 0.95 18.58 -1.59
CA GLY A 284 2.32 18.40 -1.17
C GLY A 284 2.83 16.95 -1.13
N LEU A 285 2.12 15.98 -1.72
CA LEU A 285 2.67 14.65 -1.90
C LEU A 285 3.89 14.70 -2.83
N ASN A 286 5.02 14.23 -2.34
CA ASN A 286 6.27 14.14 -3.09
C ASN A 286 6.75 12.69 -3.12
N PHE A 287 7.48 12.34 -4.15
CA PHE A 287 7.97 10.99 -4.38
C PHE A 287 9.49 10.96 -4.39
N ARG A 288 10.07 10.01 -3.68
CA ARG A 288 11.50 9.73 -3.76
C ARG A 288 11.85 9.05 -5.09
N PRO A 289 13.10 9.13 -5.53
CA PRO A 289 13.57 8.37 -6.68
C PRO A 289 13.33 6.86 -6.48
N VAL A 290 12.81 6.18 -7.50
CA VAL A 290 12.52 4.72 -7.45
C VAL A 290 13.76 3.91 -7.03
N ALA A 291 14.96 4.34 -7.45
CA ALA A 291 16.21 3.69 -7.07
C ALA A 291 16.48 3.72 -5.55
N GLU A 292 15.97 4.71 -4.82
CA GLU A 292 16.06 4.74 -3.35
C GLU A 292 15.12 3.72 -2.72
N THR A 293 13.88 3.63 -3.20
CA THR A 293 12.93 2.61 -2.76
C THR A 293 13.49 1.21 -3.00
N VAL A 294 14.03 0.96 -4.20
CA VAL A 294 14.68 -0.31 -4.57
C VAL A 294 15.83 -0.64 -3.62
N ARG A 295 16.76 0.29 -3.42
CA ARG A 295 17.95 0.08 -2.59
C ARG A 295 17.56 -0.22 -1.14
N ASP A 296 16.71 0.60 -0.57
CA ASP A 296 16.39 0.53 0.87
C ASP A 296 15.50 -0.69 1.16
N THR A 297 14.62 -1.07 0.23
CA THR A 297 13.85 -2.31 0.32
C THR A 297 14.75 -3.53 0.25
N LEU A 298 15.71 -3.54 -0.67
CA LEU A 298 16.67 -4.66 -0.77
C LEU A 298 17.56 -4.76 0.48
N GLN A 299 18.06 -3.64 0.99
CA GLN A 299 18.84 -3.61 2.24
C GLN A 299 18.04 -4.15 3.41
N TRP A 300 16.80 -3.71 3.57
CA TRP A 300 15.92 -4.25 4.61
C TRP A 300 15.67 -5.75 4.40
N HIS A 301 15.39 -6.19 3.17
CA HIS A 301 15.16 -7.60 2.88
C HIS A 301 16.35 -8.48 3.31
N GLN A 302 17.59 -8.02 3.10
CA GLN A 302 18.79 -8.73 3.51
C GLN A 302 18.90 -8.93 5.03
N THR A 303 18.20 -8.13 5.84
CA THR A 303 18.15 -8.32 7.31
C THR A 303 17.20 -9.45 7.74
N ARG A 304 16.41 -10.01 6.81
CA ARG A 304 15.43 -11.09 7.07
C ARG A 304 15.99 -12.49 6.82
N GLU A 305 17.25 -12.64 6.59
CA GLU A 305 17.88 -13.93 6.27
C GLU A 305 17.84 -14.93 7.46
N PRO A 306 17.59 -16.23 7.21
CA PRO A 306 17.14 -16.81 5.96
C PRO A 306 15.63 -16.59 5.73
N TYR A 307 15.24 -16.16 4.53
CA TYR A 307 13.85 -15.89 4.17
C TYR A 307 13.37 -16.81 3.06
N ALA A 308 12.28 -17.54 3.31
CA ALA A 308 11.64 -18.38 2.32
C ALA A 308 10.57 -17.59 1.54
N TRP A 309 10.68 -17.56 0.23
CA TRP A 309 9.66 -17.00 -0.67
C TRP A 309 8.51 -18.02 -0.84
N GLU A 310 7.45 -17.86 -0.03
CA GLU A 310 6.37 -18.85 0.00
C GLU A 310 5.15 -18.44 -0.83
N LYS A 311 4.95 -17.13 -1.07
CA LYS A 311 3.68 -16.62 -1.58
C LYS A 311 3.80 -15.68 -2.78
N THR A 312 4.98 -15.16 -3.06
CA THR A 312 5.16 -14.08 -4.04
C THR A 312 6.33 -14.37 -4.96
N GLY A 313 6.12 -14.19 -6.26
CA GLY A 313 7.12 -14.45 -7.30
C GLY A 313 6.94 -15.80 -7.99
N ILE A 314 7.49 -15.88 -9.19
CA ILE A 314 7.43 -17.10 -10.00
C ILE A 314 8.39 -18.16 -9.47
N ASP A 315 7.96 -19.43 -9.53
CA ASP A 315 8.83 -20.55 -9.22
C ASP A 315 10.07 -20.57 -10.14
N PRO A 316 11.30 -20.70 -9.60
CA PRO A 316 12.51 -20.61 -10.39
C PRO A 316 12.63 -21.66 -11.51
N ALA A 317 12.10 -22.86 -11.32
CA ALA A 317 12.11 -23.89 -12.37
C ALA A 317 11.10 -23.55 -13.47
N LYS A 318 9.92 -23.02 -13.10
CA LYS A 318 8.93 -22.50 -14.06
C LYS A 318 9.51 -21.32 -14.85
N GLU A 319 10.17 -20.37 -14.17
CA GLU A 319 10.80 -19.21 -14.81
C GLU A 319 11.84 -19.64 -15.85
N SER A 320 12.78 -20.53 -15.49
CA SER A 320 13.83 -21.02 -16.39
C SER A 320 13.26 -21.70 -17.62
N ARG A 321 12.28 -22.58 -17.44
CA ARG A 321 11.60 -23.26 -18.55
C ARG A 321 10.91 -22.28 -19.49
N LEU A 322 10.20 -21.28 -18.95
CA LEU A 322 9.50 -20.29 -19.77
C LEU A 322 10.45 -19.40 -20.56
N ILE A 323 11.63 -19.06 -20.01
CA ILE A 323 12.66 -18.31 -20.74
C ILE A 323 13.23 -19.13 -21.90
N GLU A 324 13.49 -20.43 -21.70
CA GLU A 324 13.96 -21.33 -22.78
C GLU A 324 12.91 -21.43 -23.90
N GLU A 325 11.62 -21.60 -23.54
CA GLU A 325 10.55 -21.68 -24.54
C GLU A 325 10.38 -20.35 -25.28
N LEU A 326 10.47 -19.20 -24.58
CA LEU A 326 10.37 -17.87 -25.19
C LEU A 326 11.48 -17.65 -26.23
N GLY A 327 12.70 -18.08 -25.94
CA GLY A 327 13.85 -18.01 -26.90
C GLY A 327 13.75 -18.96 -28.09
N SER A 328 12.86 -19.94 -28.04
CA SER A 328 12.63 -20.91 -29.13
C SER A 328 11.48 -20.53 -30.07
N VAL A 329 10.71 -19.49 -29.73
CA VAL A 329 9.62 -18.99 -30.60
C VAL A 329 10.25 -18.18 -31.73
N PRO A 330 10.05 -18.54 -33.03
CA PRO A 330 10.52 -17.71 -34.15
C PRO A 330 9.86 -16.32 -34.10
N HIS A 331 10.66 -15.29 -34.21
CA HIS A 331 10.21 -13.88 -34.28
C HIS A 331 9.51 -13.57 -35.61
#